data_ac908cb9cf14e784207866dee608adc2
#
_entry.id   ac908cb9cf14e784207866dee608adc2
#
_cell.length_a   1.000
_cell.length_b   1.000
_cell.length_c   1.000
_cell.angle_alpha   90.00
_cell.angle_beta   90.00
_cell.angle_gamma   90.00
#
_symmetry.space_group_name_H-M   'P 1'
#
loop_
_entity.id
_entity.type
_entity.pdbx_description
1 polymer ?
#
loop_
_entity_poly.entity_id
_entity_poly.type
_entity_poly.pdbx_seq_one_letter_code
_entity_poly.pdbx_strand_id
1 'polypeptide(L)'
;MNTVTIEEQTKRILHELGFPLYKSGYRRLCIGLPYFVEDPEQSLAKELYPRNAEETGCTVLSVEASIRRAIQAAWELGDQAAWQKYFPGITKAPSNQVFIGTIAEYLK
;
A
#
# COMPACT_ATOMS: atom_id res chain seq x y z
N MET A 1 26.97 -3.56 7.87
CA MET A 1 25.83 -2.66 8.10
C MET A 1 24.63 -3.14 7.30
N ASN A 2 23.50 -3.32 7.96
CA ASN A 2 22.31 -3.81 7.30
C ASN A 2 21.49 -2.65 6.76
N THR A 3 21.26 -2.66 5.45
CA THR A 3 20.39 -1.69 4.82
C THR A 3 19.06 -2.37 4.55
N VAL A 4 18.00 -1.85 5.15
CA VAL A 4 16.66 -2.37 4.93
C VAL A 4 16.16 -1.83 3.59
N THR A 5 15.80 -2.72 2.68
CA THR A 5 15.30 -2.32 1.36
C THR A 5 13.92 -1.69 1.47
N ILE A 6 13.51 -0.97 0.44
CA ILE A 6 12.17 -0.38 0.39
C ILE A 6 11.11 -1.47 0.42
N GLU A 7 11.36 -2.59 -0.27
CA GLU A 7 10.43 -3.72 -0.25
C GLU A 7 10.26 -4.28 1.17
N GLU A 8 11.36 -4.43 1.91
CA GLU A 8 11.30 -4.92 3.28
C GLU A 8 10.60 -3.94 4.20
N GLN A 9 10.86 -2.64 4.05
CA GLN A 9 10.18 -1.61 4.82
C GLN A 9 8.68 -1.62 4.52
N THR A 10 8.30 -1.76 3.25
CA THR A 10 6.91 -1.84 2.84
C THR A 10 6.20 -2.99 3.54
N LYS A 11 6.78 -4.18 3.49
CA LYS A 11 6.19 -5.36 4.13
C LYS A 11 6.04 -5.16 5.63
N ARG A 12 7.06 -4.59 6.27
CA ARG A 12 7.03 -4.34 7.71
C ARG A 12 5.87 -3.42 8.09
N ILE A 13 5.69 -2.33 7.36
CA ILE A 13 4.61 -1.39 7.65
C ILE A 13 3.24 -2.05 7.41
N LEU A 14 3.08 -2.77 6.31
CA LEU A 14 1.81 -3.43 6.01
C LEU A 14 1.47 -4.48 7.06
N HIS A 15 2.46 -5.24 7.55
CA HIS A 15 2.24 -6.20 8.64
C HIS A 15 1.83 -5.49 9.92
N GLU A 16 2.49 -4.39 10.23
CA GLU A 16 2.17 -3.60 11.42
C GLU A 16 0.74 -3.09 11.39
N LEU A 17 0.26 -2.68 10.21
CA LEU A 17 -1.11 -2.20 10.02
C LEU A 17 -2.16 -3.31 9.97
N GLY A 18 -1.73 -4.58 9.94
CA GLY A 18 -2.64 -5.71 9.97
C GLY A 18 -3.12 -6.20 8.62
N PHE A 19 -2.38 -5.93 7.56
CA PHE A 19 -2.79 -6.40 6.22
C PHE A 19 -2.76 -7.92 6.15
N PRO A 20 -3.86 -8.55 5.69
CA PRO A 20 -3.88 -10.00 5.48
C PRO A 20 -2.93 -10.39 4.35
N LEU A 21 -1.96 -11.26 4.66
CA LEU A 21 -0.91 -11.64 3.72
C LEU A 21 -1.43 -12.39 2.49
N TYR A 22 -2.57 -13.06 2.62
CA TYR A 22 -3.15 -13.85 1.55
C TYR A 22 -3.98 -13.01 0.56
N LYS A 23 -4.26 -11.75 0.87
CA LYS A 23 -5.04 -10.89 -0.02
C LYS A 23 -4.18 -10.40 -1.17
N SER A 24 -4.75 -10.41 -2.38
CA SER A 24 -4.03 -9.95 -3.57
C SER A 24 -3.62 -8.48 -3.47
N GLY A 25 -4.39 -7.66 -2.76
CA GLY A 25 -4.06 -6.25 -2.55
C GLY A 25 -2.78 -6.05 -1.77
N TYR A 26 -2.47 -6.94 -0.82
CA TYR A 26 -1.21 -6.89 -0.10
C TYR A 26 -0.03 -7.02 -1.07
N ARG A 27 -0.06 -8.03 -1.94
CA ARG A 27 1.00 -8.24 -2.92
C ARG A 27 1.14 -7.04 -3.87
N ARG A 28 0.02 -6.49 -4.30
CA ARG A 28 0.03 -5.34 -5.22
C ARG A 28 0.58 -4.08 -4.56
N LEU A 29 0.35 -3.90 -3.27
CA LEU A 29 0.97 -2.81 -2.53
C LEU A 29 2.47 -3.04 -2.35
N CYS A 30 2.89 -4.27 -2.10
CA CYS A 30 4.32 -4.59 -2.00
C CYS A 30 5.07 -4.27 -3.29
N ILE A 31 4.42 -4.44 -4.43
CA ILE A 31 4.98 -4.11 -5.74
C ILE A 31 4.86 -2.61 -6.02
N GLY A 32 3.68 -2.06 -5.77
CA GLY A 32 3.36 -0.69 -6.16
C GLY A 32 4.02 0.39 -5.33
N LEU A 33 4.12 0.19 -4.02
CA LEU A 33 4.70 1.22 -3.15
C LEU A 33 6.15 1.55 -3.51
N PRO A 34 7.04 0.58 -3.76
CA PRO A 34 8.39 0.90 -4.23
C PRO A 34 8.40 1.70 -5.52
N TYR A 35 7.50 1.40 -6.47
CA TYR A 35 7.40 2.17 -7.71
C TYR A 35 6.94 3.59 -7.45
N PHE A 36 6.00 3.77 -6.54
CA PHE A 36 5.51 5.11 -6.21
C PHE A 36 6.61 5.96 -5.56
N VAL A 37 7.47 5.35 -4.76
CA VAL A 37 8.60 6.05 -4.13
C VAL A 37 9.57 6.57 -5.17
N GLU A 38 9.76 5.84 -6.28
CA GLU A 38 10.63 6.27 -7.37
C GLU A 38 10.13 7.56 -8.02
N ASP A 39 8.80 7.73 -8.11
CA ASP A 39 8.18 8.91 -8.71
C ASP A 39 6.88 9.23 -7.98
N PRO A 40 6.96 10.01 -6.88
CA PRO A 40 5.78 10.33 -6.09
C PRO A 40 4.75 11.22 -6.79
N GLU A 41 5.11 11.76 -7.94
CA GLU A 41 4.20 12.61 -8.72
C GLU A 41 3.40 11.80 -9.75
N GLN A 42 3.69 10.51 -9.90
CA GLN A 42 2.99 9.69 -10.87
C GLN A 42 1.51 9.53 -10.54
N SER A 43 0.71 9.38 -11.60
CA SER A 43 -0.72 9.13 -11.45
C SER A 43 -0.94 7.66 -11.10
N LEU A 44 -1.77 7.39 -10.09
CA LEU A 44 -2.12 6.00 -9.77
C LEU A 44 -2.84 5.34 -10.94
N ALA A 45 -3.86 6.02 -11.48
CA ALA A 45 -4.69 5.45 -12.54
C ALA A 45 -3.95 5.30 -13.87
N LYS A 46 -3.10 6.26 -14.21
CA LYS A 46 -2.47 6.28 -15.53
C LYS A 46 -1.11 5.59 -15.57
N GLU A 47 -0.44 5.47 -14.42
CA GLU A 47 0.94 4.96 -14.39
C GLU A 47 1.12 3.79 -13.44
N LEU A 48 0.79 3.97 -12.15
CA LEU A 48 1.07 2.94 -11.16
C LEU A 48 0.22 1.69 -11.35
N TYR A 49 -1.10 1.85 -11.47
CA TYR A 49 -1.99 0.70 -11.63
C TYR A 49 -1.73 -0.06 -12.93
N PRO A 50 -1.52 0.59 -14.08
CA PRO A 50 -1.19 -0.15 -15.30
C PRO A 50 0.10 -0.95 -15.19
N ARG A 51 1.14 -0.39 -14.57
CA ARG A 51 2.40 -1.09 -14.37
C ARG A 51 2.23 -2.29 -13.44
N ASN A 52 1.48 -2.09 -12.37
CA ASN A 52 1.17 -3.14 -11.41
C ASN A 52 0.34 -4.24 -12.06
N ALA A 53 -0.65 -3.88 -12.87
CA ALA A 53 -1.49 -4.83 -13.59
C ALA A 53 -0.68 -5.69 -14.54
N GLU A 54 0.25 -5.09 -15.25
CA GLU A 54 1.12 -5.81 -16.16
C GLU A 54 1.99 -6.83 -15.41
N GLU A 55 2.59 -6.43 -14.29
CA GLU A 55 3.43 -7.32 -13.51
C GLU A 55 2.67 -8.46 -12.85
N THR A 56 1.42 -8.24 -12.47
CA THR A 56 0.64 -9.24 -11.76
C THR A 56 -0.32 -10.00 -12.67
N GLY A 57 -0.35 -9.68 -13.96
CA GLY A 57 -1.19 -10.39 -14.93
C GLY A 57 -2.67 -10.17 -14.73
N CYS A 58 -3.08 -8.94 -14.37
CA CYS A 58 -4.50 -8.63 -14.15
C CYS A 58 -4.86 -7.29 -14.79
N THR A 59 -6.07 -6.81 -14.54
CA THR A 59 -6.54 -5.54 -15.10
C THR A 59 -6.30 -4.38 -14.13
N VAL A 60 -6.31 -3.16 -14.65
CA VAL A 60 -6.20 -1.95 -13.85
C VAL A 60 -7.32 -1.90 -12.80
N LEU A 61 -8.55 -2.26 -13.20
CA LEU A 61 -9.67 -2.27 -12.26
C LEU A 61 -9.46 -3.27 -11.14
N SER A 62 -8.87 -4.43 -11.44
CA SER A 62 -8.56 -5.43 -10.42
C SER A 62 -7.51 -4.93 -9.44
N VAL A 63 -6.49 -4.22 -9.93
CA VAL A 63 -5.47 -3.63 -9.06
C VAL A 63 -6.12 -2.64 -8.09
N GLU A 64 -6.86 -1.69 -8.62
CA GLU A 64 -7.52 -0.67 -7.80
C GLU A 64 -8.42 -1.30 -6.75
N ALA A 65 -9.31 -2.19 -7.17
CA ALA A 65 -10.29 -2.80 -6.29
C ALA A 65 -9.62 -3.68 -5.22
N SER A 66 -8.60 -4.45 -5.58
CA SER A 66 -7.94 -5.32 -4.61
C SER A 66 -7.16 -4.54 -3.56
N ILE A 67 -6.53 -3.45 -3.96
CA ILE A 67 -5.84 -2.56 -3.01
C ILE A 67 -6.85 -1.94 -2.06
N ARG A 68 -7.96 -1.42 -2.59
CA ARG A 68 -9.01 -0.81 -1.78
C ARG A 68 -9.59 -1.79 -0.75
N ARG A 69 -9.85 -3.03 -1.18
CA ARG A 69 -10.38 -4.06 -0.28
C ARG A 69 -9.35 -4.46 0.77
N ALA A 70 -8.07 -4.52 0.41
CA ALA A 70 -7.02 -4.87 1.36
C ALA A 70 -6.88 -3.78 2.43
N ILE A 71 -6.94 -2.52 2.03
CA ILE A 71 -6.88 -1.39 2.98
C ILE A 71 -8.08 -1.48 3.94
N GLN A 72 -9.27 -1.72 3.42
CA GLN A 72 -10.46 -1.84 4.25
C GLN A 72 -10.34 -2.99 5.24
N ALA A 73 -9.88 -4.15 4.78
CA ALA A 73 -9.69 -5.32 5.65
C ALA A 73 -8.66 -5.03 6.75
N ALA A 74 -7.56 -4.40 6.39
CA ALA A 74 -6.53 -4.06 7.37
C ALA A 74 -7.05 -3.06 8.40
N TRP A 75 -7.84 -2.10 7.95
CA TRP A 75 -8.46 -1.12 8.86
C TRP A 75 -9.39 -1.82 9.87
N GLU A 76 -10.19 -2.76 9.42
CA GLU A 76 -11.12 -3.48 10.29
C GLU A 76 -10.45 -4.47 11.23
N LEU A 77 -9.38 -5.13 10.77
CA LEU A 77 -8.73 -6.20 11.51
C LEU A 77 -7.49 -5.75 12.27
N GLY A 78 -6.90 -4.64 11.87
CA GLY A 78 -5.62 -4.20 12.38
C GLY A 78 -5.68 -3.47 13.72
N ASP A 79 -4.50 -3.17 14.23
CA ASP A 79 -4.32 -2.45 15.48
C ASP A 79 -4.50 -0.96 15.27
N GLN A 80 -5.48 -0.38 15.92
CA GLN A 80 -5.76 1.06 15.80
C GLN A 80 -4.58 1.92 16.23
N ALA A 81 -3.76 1.48 17.18
CA ALA A 81 -2.57 2.24 17.58
C ALA A 81 -1.58 2.36 16.43
N ALA A 82 -1.40 1.27 15.65
CA ALA A 82 -0.54 1.30 14.47
C ALA A 82 -1.09 2.24 13.40
N TRP A 83 -2.40 2.22 13.18
CA TRP A 83 -3.03 3.12 12.21
C TRP A 83 -2.85 4.59 12.61
N GLN A 84 -3.01 4.91 13.90
CA GLN A 84 -2.82 6.28 14.39
C GLN A 84 -1.37 6.74 14.23
N LYS A 85 -0.42 5.81 14.32
CA LYS A 85 1.00 6.13 14.15
C LYS A 85 1.30 6.70 12.75
N TYR A 86 0.74 6.07 11.72
CA TYR A 86 0.98 6.48 10.34
C TYR A 86 -0.03 7.50 9.81
N PHE A 87 -1.24 7.49 10.37
CA PHE A 87 -2.34 8.36 9.95
C PHE A 87 -2.95 9.03 11.18
N PRO A 88 -2.23 10.00 11.79
CA PRO A 88 -2.74 10.63 13.02
C PRO A 88 -4.13 11.22 12.82
N GLY A 89 -5.05 10.87 13.73
CA GLY A 89 -6.41 11.41 13.71
C GLY A 89 -7.38 10.70 12.76
N ILE A 90 -6.94 9.63 12.09
CA ILE A 90 -7.81 8.92 11.15
C ILE A 90 -8.97 8.24 11.88
N THR A 91 -10.17 8.34 11.30
CA THR A 91 -11.39 7.75 11.88
C THR A 91 -12.05 6.73 10.97
N LYS A 92 -11.55 6.56 9.75
CA LYS A 92 -12.07 5.60 8.77
C LYS A 92 -10.96 5.17 7.84
N ALA A 93 -11.14 4.07 7.12
CA ALA A 93 -10.15 3.59 6.17
C ALA A 93 -9.84 4.67 5.13
N PRO A 94 -8.56 4.94 4.85
CA PRO A 94 -8.19 5.94 3.84
C PRO A 94 -8.43 5.41 2.42
N SER A 95 -8.53 6.33 1.47
CA SER A 95 -8.57 5.98 0.06
C SER A 95 -7.20 5.41 -0.37
N ASN A 96 -7.17 4.76 -1.53
CA ASN A 96 -5.91 4.27 -2.09
C ASN A 96 -4.90 5.40 -2.25
N GLN A 97 -5.35 6.54 -2.78
CA GLN A 97 -4.48 7.70 -3.00
C GLN A 97 -3.87 8.19 -1.70
N VAL A 98 -4.68 8.37 -0.67
CA VAL A 98 -4.20 8.84 0.63
C VAL A 98 -3.28 7.81 1.27
N PHE A 99 -3.66 6.53 1.20
CA PHE A 99 -2.86 5.46 1.79
C PHE A 99 -1.48 5.38 1.15
N ILE A 100 -1.46 5.28 -0.18
CA ILE A 100 -0.20 5.11 -0.91
C ILE A 100 0.70 6.34 -0.72
N GLY A 101 0.14 7.53 -0.85
CA GLY A 101 0.90 8.77 -0.69
C GLY A 101 1.48 8.92 0.71
N THR A 102 0.69 8.59 1.73
CA THR A 102 1.13 8.72 3.12
C THR A 102 2.21 7.70 3.47
N ILE A 103 1.97 6.42 3.14
CA ILE A 103 2.93 5.37 3.47
C ILE A 103 4.25 5.57 2.71
N ALA A 104 4.18 6.04 1.47
CA ALA A 104 5.39 6.29 0.68
C ALA A 104 6.36 7.24 1.39
N GLU A 105 5.85 8.18 2.18
CA GLU A 105 6.70 9.12 2.92
C GLU A 105 7.54 8.44 4.00
N TYR A 106 7.13 7.25 4.44
CA TYR A 106 7.89 6.48 5.44
C TYR A 106 8.89 5.52 4.80
N LEU A 107 8.90 5.43 3.47
CA LEU A 107 9.77 4.51 2.74
C LEU A 107 10.98 5.26 2.19
N LYS A 108 12.16 4.89 2.67
CA LYS A 108 13.40 5.58 2.28
C LYS A 108 14.46 4.59 1.86
#